data_414825ace7fec04a71c0c4935cb6c3dc
#
_entry.id   414825ace7fec04a71c0c4935cb6c3dc
#
_cell.length_a   1.000
_cell.length_b   1.000
_cell.length_c   1.000
_cell.angle_alpha   90.00
_cell.angle_beta   90.00
_cell.angle_gamma   90.00
#
_symmetry.space_group_name_H-M   'P 1'
#
loop_
_entity.id
_entity.type
_entity.pdbx_description
1 polymer ?
#
loop_
_entity_poly.entity_id
_entity_poly.type
_entity_poly.pdbx_seq_one_letter_code
_entity_poly.pdbx_strand_id
1 'polypeptide(L)'
;MRVQRVLAPSGVVSWTVIGSDLRPVGPVERYLAWLSDIERSPNTVRAYALDLKAYWQFLEAHGIRWKQVSLEQLGGFTAWLRQPATNVVLLAGARPARSSSTVNRMLTAVFGFYEFHARDGVEVVRALVDRARSGRGSYKPFLHGIARAKPRGRVGRLRQERRLPATLTLEQVAAVIHAQPRLRDRFLFALLFGTGMRVGQALGLRHEDFVTQERRIEIVAREDNANGARAKRGAGGVPVSGELVRCYSDYMHVEYGAVDSDYVFVNLWGGQIGRAMTYANVNEIVCRTRARVGFHLGAARVEG
;
A
#
# COMPACT_ATOMS: atom_id res chain seq x y z
N MET A 1 -20.60 -1.64 -9.81
CA MET A 1 -19.73 -2.42 -8.86
C MET A 1 -19.06 -1.52 -7.84
N ARG A 2 -18.95 -1.97 -6.60
CA ARG A 2 -18.25 -1.25 -5.52
C ARG A 2 -17.45 -2.23 -4.63
N VAL A 3 -16.40 -1.74 -3.99
CA VAL A 3 -15.69 -2.47 -2.93
C VAL A 3 -16.28 -2.03 -1.60
N GLN A 4 -16.61 -2.97 -0.75
CA GLN A 4 -17.21 -2.73 0.56
C GLN A 4 -16.38 -3.38 1.66
N ARG A 5 -16.19 -2.64 2.77
CA ARG A 5 -15.60 -3.18 3.99
C ARG A 5 -16.62 -4.10 4.67
N VAL A 6 -16.17 -5.26 5.09
CA VAL A 6 -16.98 -6.27 5.79
C VAL A 6 -16.32 -6.58 7.11
N LEU A 7 -17.12 -6.79 8.14
CA LEU A 7 -16.65 -7.32 9.41
C LEU A 7 -17.05 -8.81 9.44
N ALA A 8 -16.05 -9.70 9.49
CA ALA A 8 -16.30 -11.12 9.62
C ALA A 8 -16.91 -11.43 11.00
N PRO A 9 -17.63 -12.54 11.19
CA PRO A 9 -18.14 -12.94 12.52
C PRO A 9 -17.04 -13.06 13.57
N SER A 10 -15.80 -13.33 13.16
CA SER A 10 -14.61 -13.36 14.02
C SER A 10 -14.11 -11.97 14.44
N GLY A 11 -14.77 -10.87 14.05
CA GLY A 11 -14.32 -9.50 14.29
C GLY A 11 -13.23 -9.03 13.32
N VAL A 12 -12.74 -9.88 12.43
CA VAL A 12 -11.69 -9.53 11.46
C VAL A 12 -12.26 -8.66 10.35
N VAL A 13 -11.57 -7.55 10.07
CA VAL A 13 -11.91 -6.66 8.95
C VAL A 13 -11.47 -7.29 7.65
N SER A 14 -12.40 -7.49 6.73
CA SER A 14 -12.18 -7.95 5.37
C SER A 14 -12.83 -6.99 4.36
N TRP A 15 -12.76 -7.34 3.09
CA TRP A 15 -13.28 -6.55 1.98
C TRP A 15 -13.96 -7.47 0.97
N THR A 16 -15.07 -7.02 0.40
CA THR A 16 -15.78 -7.74 -0.66
C THR A 16 -16.03 -6.85 -1.88
N VAL A 17 -16.31 -7.47 -3.00
CA VAL A 17 -16.73 -6.80 -4.24
C VAL A 17 -18.21 -7.06 -4.46
N ILE A 18 -19.01 -6.00 -4.46
CA ILE A 18 -20.44 -6.04 -4.77
C ILE A 18 -20.61 -5.80 -6.26
N GLY A 19 -21.32 -6.72 -6.92
CA GLY A 19 -21.65 -6.68 -8.33
C GLY A 19 -22.67 -5.60 -8.69
N SER A 20 -23.05 -5.57 -9.97
CA SER A 20 -24.12 -4.71 -10.49
C SER A 20 -25.51 -5.11 -9.97
N ASP A 21 -25.68 -6.38 -9.62
CA ASP A 21 -26.87 -6.98 -9.01
C ASP A 21 -26.98 -6.76 -7.49
N LEU A 22 -26.10 -5.96 -6.90
CA LEU A 22 -25.97 -5.67 -5.46
C LEU A 22 -25.61 -6.90 -4.61
N ARG A 23 -25.17 -7.99 -5.23
CA ARG A 23 -24.70 -9.20 -4.54
C ARG A 23 -23.17 -9.27 -4.53
N PRO A 24 -22.57 -9.95 -3.54
CA PRO A 24 -21.15 -10.25 -3.59
C PRO A 24 -20.80 -11.08 -4.84
N VAL A 25 -19.69 -10.75 -5.47
CA VAL A 25 -19.15 -11.54 -6.57
C VAL A 25 -18.54 -12.81 -6.01
N GLY A 26 -19.28 -13.91 -6.00
CA GLY A 26 -18.96 -15.15 -5.27
C GLY A 26 -17.53 -15.66 -5.47
N PRO A 27 -16.98 -15.78 -6.70
CA PRO A 27 -15.59 -16.20 -6.89
C PRO A 27 -14.58 -15.25 -6.26
N VAL A 28 -14.80 -13.94 -6.33
CA VAL A 28 -13.92 -12.93 -5.72
C VAL A 28 -14.02 -12.99 -4.21
N GLU A 29 -15.23 -13.13 -3.66
CA GLU A 29 -15.48 -13.27 -2.22
C GLU A 29 -14.70 -14.45 -1.63
N ARG A 30 -14.79 -15.64 -2.24
CA ARG A 30 -14.05 -16.84 -1.79
C ARG A 30 -12.53 -16.61 -1.74
N TYR A 31 -11.98 -15.93 -2.74
CA TYR A 31 -10.56 -15.63 -2.78
C TYR A 31 -10.14 -14.60 -1.72
N LEU A 32 -10.94 -13.54 -1.53
CA LEU A 32 -10.65 -12.51 -0.54
C LEU A 32 -10.81 -13.05 0.89
N ALA A 33 -11.80 -13.91 1.14
CA ALA A 33 -11.96 -14.63 2.41
C ALA A 33 -10.72 -15.49 2.69
N TRP A 34 -10.30 -16.32 1.74
CA TRP A 34 -9.09 -17.11 1.88
C TRP A 34 -7.85 -16.28 2.17
N LEU A 35 -7.70 -15.11 1.53
CA LEU A 35 -6.58 -14.19 1.83
C LEU A 35 -6.62 -13.69 3.28
N SER A 36 -7.81 -13.45 3.83
CA SER A 36 -7.99 -13.07 5.22
C SER A 36 -7.67 -14.23 6.16
N ASP A 37 -8.09 -15.46 5.83
CA ASP A 37 -7.85 -16.67 6.62
C ASP A 37 -6.35 -17.02 6.72
N ILE A 38 -5.57 -16.72 5.66
CA ILE A 38 -4.11 -16.87 5.69
C ILE A 38 -3.39 -15.61 6.21
N GLU A 39 -4.09 -14.77 6.97
CA GLU A 39 -3.55 -13.60 7.68
C GLU A 39 -2.87 -12.56 6.77
N ARG A 40 -3.34 -12.41 5.52
CA ARG A 40 -2.87 -11.30 4.69
C ARG A 40 -3.36 -9.98 5.26
N SER A 41 -2.48 -8.96 5.24
CA SER A 41 -2.85 -7.66 5.81
C SER A 41 -4.14 -7.12 5.19
N PRO A 42 -5.06 -6.52 5.97
CA PRO A 42 -6.30 -5.94 5.46
C PRO A 42 -6.10 -4.94 4.30
N ASN A 43 -4.97 -4.24 4.29
CA ASN A 43 -4.62 -3.36 3.17
C ASN A 43 -4.32 -4.14 1.89
N THR A 44 -3.72 -5.33 2.00
CA THR A 44 -3.49 -6.22 0.85
C THR A 44 -4.82 -6.75 0.32
N VAL A 45 -5.71 -7.21 1.21
CA VAL A 45 -7.05 -7.70 0.84
C VAL A 45 -7.85 -6.58 0.17
N ARG A 46 -7.83 -5.36 0.73
CA ARG A 46 -8.46 -4.17 0.13
C ARG A 46 -7.91 -3.86 -1.27
N ALA A 47 -6.59 -3.87 -1.42
CA ALA A 47 -5.94 -3.59 -2.70
C ALA A 47 -6.36 -4.63 -3.75
N TYR A 48 -6.39 -5.90 -3.39
CA TYR A 48 -6.82 -6.98 -4.27
C TYR A 48 -8.32 -6.90 -4.60
N ALA A 49 -9.17 -6.51 -3.64
CA ALA A 49 -10.59 -6.25 -3.90
C ALA A 49 -10.78 -5.14 -4.94
N LEU A 50 -10.02 -4.04 -4.84
CA LEU A 50 -10.05 -2.95 -5.82
C LEU A 50 -9.55 -3.38 -7.19
N ASP A 51 -8.50 -4.19 -7.25
CA ASP A 51 -7.93 -4.70 -8.48
C ASP A 51 -8.86 -5.68 -9.17
N LEU A 52 -9.45 -6.60 -8.40
CA LEU A 52 -10.42 -7.58 -8.92
C LEU A 52 -11.74 -6.93 -9.31
N LYS A 53 -12.19 -5.87 -8.62
CA LYS A 53 -13.31 -5.05 -9.08
C LYS A 53 -13.07 -4.54 -10.50
N ALA A 54 -11.92 -3.94 -10.78
CA ALA A 54 -11.59 -3.43 -12.10
C ALA A 54 -11.53 -4.56 -13.15
N TYR A 55 -10.99 -5.71 -12.75
CA TYR A 55 -10.96 -6.89 -13.61
C TYR A 55 -12.38 -7.40 -13.94
N TRP A 56 -13.25 -7.48 -12.96
CA TRP A 56 -14.62 -7.91 -13.13
C TRP A 56 -15.43 -6.96 -14.02
N GLN A 57 -15.22 -5.65 -13.86
CA GLN A 57 -15.79 -4.63 -14.74
C GLN A 57 -15.37 -4.82 -16.20
N PHE A 58 -14.11 -5.17 -16.44
CA PHE A 58 -13.61 -5.50 -17.78
C PHE A 58 -14.31 -6.76 -18.33
N LEU A 59 -14.42 -7.82 -17.54
CA LEU A 59 -15.08 -9.06 -17.97
C LEU A 59 -16.55 -8.82 -18.34
N GLU A 60 -17.29 -8.09 -17.51
CA GLU A 60 -18.70 -7.76 -17.79
C GLU A 60 -18.85 -6.89 -19.05
N ALA A 61 -18.02 -5.86 -19.19
CA ALA A 61 -18.08 -4.97 -20.35
C ALA A 61 -17.80 -5.67 -21.68
N HIS A 62 -17.09 -6.80 -21.66
CA HIS A 62 -16.74 -7.57 -22.86
C HIS A 62 -17.48 -8.91 -22.96
N GLY A 63 -18.42 -9.19 -22.07
CA GLY A 63 -19.18 -10.46 -22.07
C GLY A 63 -18.31 -11.70 -21.83
N ILE A 64 -17.18 -11.56 -21.15
CA ILE A 64 -16.21 -12.63 -20.94
C ILE A 64 -16.54 -13.41 -19.67
N ARG A 65 -16.67 -14.72 -19.79
CA ARG A 65 -16.83 -15.59 -18.62
C ARG A 65 -15.49 -15.81 -17.92
N TRP A 66 -15.40 -15.50 -16.63
CA TRP A 66 -14.15 -15.54 -15.87
C TRP A 66 -13.46 -16.93 -15.87
N LYS A 67 -14.22 -18.03 -16.03
CA LYS A 67 -13.67 -19.41 -16.11
C LYS A 67 -13.04 -19.75 -17.46
N GLN A 68 -13.20 -18.91 -18.47
CA GLN A 68 -12.83 -19.19 -19.87
C GLN A 68 -11.95 -18.09 -20.47
N VAL A 69 -11.23 -17.38 -19.63
CA VAL A 69 -10.39 -16.26 -20.05
C VAL A 69 -9.15 -16.78 -20.78
N SER A 70 -8.91 -16.25 -21.98
CA SER A 70 -7.70 -16.52 -22.77
C SER A 70 -6.54 -15.59 -22.41
N LEU A 71 -5.33 -15.93 -22.81
CA LEU A 71 -4.15 -15.06 -22.69
C LEU A 71 -4.33 -13.75 -23.46
N GLU A 72 -4.99 -13.80 -24.62
CA GLU A 72 -5.28 -12.63 -25.44
C GLU A 72 -6.23 -11.66 -24.71
N GLN A 73 -7.26 -12.20 -24.05
CA GLN A 73 -8.18 -11.39 -23.24
C GLN A 73 -7.51 -10.75 -22.02
N LEU A 74 -6.51 -11.42 -21.40
CA LEU A 74 -5.68 -10.80 -20.37
C LEU A 74 -4.79 -9.68 -20.94
N GLY A 75 -4.30 -9.85 -22.18
CA GLY A 75 -3.65 -8.78 -22.92
C GLY A 75 -4.59 -7.59 -23.15
N GLY A 76 -5.84 -7.88 -23.56
CA GLY A 76 -6.91 -6.88 -23.70
C GLY A 76 -7.21 -6.14 -22.40
N PHE A 77 -7.27 -6.85 -21.26
CA PHE A 77 -7.40 -6.21 -19.95
C PHE A 77 -6.23 -5.25 -19.64
N THR A 78 -5.00 -5.66 -19.98
CA THR A 78 -3.82 -4.80 -19.81
C THR A 78 -3.91 -3.53 -20.63
N ALA A 79 -4.38 -3.63 -21.90
CA ALA A 79 -4.61 -2.49 -22.78
C ALA A 79 -5.74 -1.59 -22.22
N TRP A 80 -6.85 -2.18 -21.80
CA TRP A 80 -7.97 -1.48 -21.20
C TRP A 80 -7.59 -0.68 -19.96
N LEU A 81 -6.74 -1.23 -19.08
CA LEU A 81 -6.24 -0.52 -17.91
C LEU A 81 -5.40 0.73 -18.24
N ARG A 82 -4.82 0.78 -19.43
CA ARG A 82 -4.00 1.91 -19.89
C ARG A 82 -4.77 2.97 -20.65
N GLN A 83 -5.99 2.65 -21.07
CA GLN A 83 -6.88 3.62 -21.73
C GLN A 83 -7.32 4.70 -20.74
N PRO A 84 -7.48 5.94 -21.19
CA PRO A 84 -8.10 6.99 -20.38
C PRO A 84 -9.56 6.66 -20.10
N ALA A 85 -10.14 7.35 -19.14
CA ALA A 85 -11.59 7.29 -18.95
C ALA A 85 -12.32 7.71 -20.25
N THR A 86 -13.45 7.08 -20.55
CA THR A 86 -14.21 7.27 -21.79
C THR A 86 -14.64 8.71 -22.06
N ASN A 87 -14.60 9.58 -21.05
CA ASN A 87 -14.97 11.00 -21.16
C ASN A 87 -13.74 11.93 -21.30
N VAL A 88 -12.55 11.39 -21.52
CA VAL A 88 -11.31 12.17 -21.67
C VAL A 88 -10.81 12.07 -23.10
N VAL A 89 -10.75 13.19 -23.81
CA VAL A 89 -10.11 13.29 -25.14
C VAL A 89 -8.59 13.38 -24.90
N LEU A 90 -7.85 12.39 -25.41
CA LEU A 90 -6.41 12.40 -25.35
C LEU A 90 -5.84 13.31 -26.44
N LEU A 91 -5.02 14.27 -26.05
CA LEU A 91 -4.10 14.95 -26.96
C LEU A 91 -2.95 13.99 -27.31
N ALA A 92 -2.39 14.15 -28.51
CA ALA A 92 -1.23 13.37 -28.95
C ALA A 92 -0.10 13.43 -27.92
N GLY A 93 0.41 12.27 -27.48
CA GLY A 93 1.45 12.20 -26.45
C GLY A 93 0.95 12.09 -25.00
N ALA A 94 -0.36 11.96 -24.76
CA ALA A 94 -0.88 11.80 -23.41
C ALA A 94 -0.38 10.52 -22.72
N ARG A 95 -0.08 10.63 -21.43
CA ARG A 95 0.40 9.51 -20.62
C ARG A 95 -0.70 8.48 -20.41
N PRO A 96 -0.37 7.17 -20.32
CA PRO A 96 -1.33 6.14 -19.97
C PRO A 96 -2.04 6.46 -18.66
N ALA A 97 -3.33 6.14 -18.55
CA ALA A 97 -4.15 6.40 -17.37
C ALA A 97 -3.59 5.73 -16.10
N ARG A 98 -2.93 4.56 -16.26
CA ARG A 98 -2.25 3.87 -15.16
C ARG A 98 -0.81 3.56 -15.51
N SER A 99 0.08 3.69 -14.51
CA SER A 99 1.50 3.35 -14.65
C SER A 99 1.69 1.83 -14.86
N SER A 100 2.81 1.44 -15.49
CA SER A 100 3.18 0.03 -15.65
C SER A 100 3.29 -0.70 -14.30
N SER A 101 3.71 0.00 -13.23
CA SER A 101 3.75 -0.55 -11.86
C SER A 101 2.35 -0.91 -11.36
N THR A 102 1.40 0.02 -11.49
CA THR A 102 0.00 -0.21 -11.10
C THR A 102 -0.61 -1.37 -11.88
N VAL A 103 -0.42 -1.41 -13.20
CA VAL A 103 -0.93 -2.51 -14.04
C VAL A 103 -0.32 -3.86 -13.62
N ASN A 104 0.99 -3.91 -13.39
CA ASN A 104 1.66 -5.15 -12.95
C ASN A 104 1.16 -5.63 -11.57
N ARG A 105 0.84 -4.70 -10.66
CA ARG A 105 0.23 -5.04 -9.37
C ARG A 105 -1.17 -5.63 -9.55
N MET A 106 -2.01 -5.02 -10.40
CA MET A 106 -3.35 -5.52 -10.71
C MET A 106 -3.30 -6.90 -11.35
N LEU A 107 -2.40 -7.13 -12.30
CA LEU A 107 -2.18 -8.46 -12.88
C LEU A 107 -1.74 -9.47 -11.82
N THR A 108 -0.96 -9.05 -10.81
CA THR A 108 -0.58 -9.93 -9.70
C THR A 108 -1.79 -10.40 -8.90
N ALA A 109 -2.77 -9.53 -8.64
CA ALA A 109 -4.01 -9.90 -7.98
C ALA A 109 -4.84 -10.86 -8.82
N VAL A 110 -4.95 -10.61 -10.14
CA VAL A 110 -5.68 -11.47 -11.08
C VAL A 110 -5.03 -12.85 -11.20
N PHE A 111 -3.70 -12.93 -11.32
CA PHE A 111 -3.01 -14.22 -11.34
C PHE A 111 -3.18 -14.99 -10.03
N GLY A 112 -3.06 -14.32 -8.87
CA GLY A 112 -3.31 -14.96 -7.58
C GLY A 112 -4.74 -15.49 -7.43
N PHE A 113 -5.72 -14.76 -7.96
CA PHE A 113 -7.11 -15.18 -8.04
C PHE A 113 -7.26 -16.48 -8.86
N TYR A 114 -6.65 -16.54 -10.04
CA TYR A 114 -6.71 -17.76 -10.86
C TYR A 114 -5.90 -18.91 -10.27
N GLU A 115 -4.74 -18.65 -9.68
CA GLU A 115 -3.96 -19.68 -8.95
C GLU A 115 -4.76 -20.31 -7.80
N PHE A 116 -5.57 -19.52 -7.10
CA PHE A 116 -6.47 -20.01 -6.06
C PHE A 116 -7.55 -20.91 -6.66
N HIS A 117 -8.24 -20.45 -7.69
CA HIS A 117 -9.33 -21.22 -8.31
C HIS A 117 -8.86 -22.39 -9.18
N ALA A 118 -7.60 -22.45 -9.57
CA ALA A 118 -7.05 -23.62 -10.28
C ALA A 118 -7.12 -24.90 -9.44
N ARG A 119 -7.10 -24.77 -8.12
CA ARG A 119 -7.27 -25.90 -7.19
C ARG A 119 -8.69 -26.45 -7.19
N ASP A 120 -9.66 -25.65 -7.62
CA ASP A 120 -11.07 -26.02 -7.79
C ASP A 120 -11.41 -26.43 -9.24
N GLY A 121 -10.41 -26.78 -10.06
CA GLY A 121 -10.61 -27.26 -11.44
C GLY A 121 -10.80 -26.16 -12.49
N VAL A 122 -10.53 -24.89 -12.18
CA VAL A 122 -10.55 -23.81 -13.18
C VAL A 122 -9.23 -23.84 -13.97
N GLU A 123 -9.28 -24.34 -15.22
CA GLU A 123 -8.08 -24.64 -16.00
C GLU A 123 -7.37 -23.43 -16.64
N VAL A 124 -7.92 -22.21 -16.51
CA VAL A 124 -7.37 -20.98 -17.10
C VAL A 124 -5.87 -20.81 -16.79
N VAL A 125 -5.44 -21.24 -15.60
CA VAL A 125 -4.04 -21.09 -15.14
C VAL A 125 -3.08 -22.04 -15.86
N ARG A 126 -3.49 -23.26 -16.23
CA ARG A 126 -2.59 -24.18 -16.95
C ARG A 126 -2.10 -23.57 -18.25
N ALA A 127 -3.01 -22.96 -19.03
CA ALA A 127 -2.63 -22.29 -20.27
C ALA A 127 -1.69 -21.08 -20.08
N LEU A 128 -1.77 -20.41 -18.92
CA LEU A 128 -0.98 -19.22 -18.61
C LEU A 128 0.38 -19.55 -17.98
N VAL A 129 0.47 -20.64 -17.21
CA VAL A 129 1.67 -21.05 -16.47
C VAL A 129 2.51 -22.07 -17.24
N ASP A 130 1.89 -22.98 -17.98
CA ASP A 130 2.62 -24.05 -18.69
C ASP A 130 3.41 -23.52 -19.90
N ARG A 131 2.98 -22.45 -20.55
CA ARG A 131 3.81 -21.80 -21.59
C ARG A 131 5.11 -21.19 -21.07
N ALA A 132 5.19 -20.87 -19.79
CA ALA A 132 6.44 -20.43 -19.17
C ALA A 132 7.41 -21.60 -18.90
N ARG A 133 6.92 -22.85 -18.92
CA ARG A 133 7.73 -24.07 -18.73
C ARG A 133 8.29 -24.65 -20.02
N SER A 134 7.66 -24.43 -21.16
CA SER A 134 8.02 -25.10 -22.44
C SER A 134 9.21 -24.50 -23.19
N GLY A 135 9.90 -23.53 -22.61
CA GLY A 135 10.99 -22.80 -23.28
C GLY A 135 12.41 -23.19 -22.93
N ARG A 136 12.70 -24.32 -22.23
CA ARG A 136 14.07 -24.73 -21.96
C ARG A 136 14.22 -26.23 -21.89
N GLY A 137 15.08 -26.72 -22.80
CA GLY A 137 15.52 -28.08 -22.88
C GLY A 137 16.09 -28.62 -21.56
N SER A 138 16.18 -29.96 -21.49
CA SER A 138 16.42 -30.77 -20.30
C SER A 138 17.83 -30.67 -19.69
N TYR A 139 18.66 -29.71 -20.08
CA TYR A 139 19.98 -29.52 -19.48
C TYR A 139 19.88 -28.86 -18.10
N LYS A 140 20.21 -29.63 -17.06
CA LYS A 140 20.36 -29.12 -15.69
C LYS A 140 21.87 -28.91 -15.45
N PRO A 141 22.33 -27.64 -15.28
CA PRO A 141 23.72 -27.38 -14.90
C PRO A 141 24.07 -28.07 -13.58
N PHE A 142 25.31 -28.46 -13.38
CA PHE A 142 25.82 -29.10 -12.17
C PHE A 142 25.42 -28.36 -10.86
N LEU A 143 25.31 -27.04 -10.87
CA LEU A 143 24.92 -26.21 -9.73
C LEU A 143 23.44 -25.86 -9.69
N HIS A 144 22.57 -26.58 -10.40
CA HIS A 144 21.15 -26.27 -10.49
C HIS A 144 20.42 -26.29 -9.13
N GLY A 145 20.90 -27.07 -8.16
CA GLY A 145 20.34 -27.13 -6.80
C GLY A 145 20.84 -26.03 -5.86
N ILE A 146 21.94 -25.35 -6.19
CA ILE A 146 22.58 -24.32 -5.36
C ILE A 146 22.20 -22.92 -5.86
N ALA A 147 21.95 -22.78 -7.16
CA ALA A 147 21.45 -21.52 -7.71
C ALA A 147 20.01 -21.30 -7.27
N ARG A 148 19.76 -20.21 -6.51
CA ARG A 148 18.39 -19.77 -6.21
C ARG A 148 17.59 -19.74 -7.50
N ALA A 149 16.50 -20.51 -7.55
CA ALA A 149 15.61 -20.55 -8.71
C ALA A 149 15.27 -19.11 -9.13
N LYS A 150 15.63 -18.73 -10.36
CA LYS A 150 15.26 -17.41 -10.89
C LYS A 150 13.74 -17.29 -10.77
N PRO A 151 13.23 -16.18 -10.22
CA PRO A 151 11.79 -15.98 -10.10
C PRO A 151 11.16 -16.16 -11.48
N ARG A 152 10.20 -17.07 -11.58
CA ARG A 152 9.47 -17.37 -12.81
C ARG A 152 8.88 -16.07 -13.35
N GLY A 153 9.28 -15.67 -14.56
CA GLY A 153 8.72 -14.50 -15.22
C GLY A 153 7.22 -14.73 -15.43
N ARG A 154 6.37 -13.94 -14.78
CA ARG A 154 4.93 -13.98 -15.03
C ARG A 154 4.68 -13.50 -16.45
N VAL A 155 3.88 -14.24 -17.21
CA VAL A 155 3.44 -13.87 -18.55
C VAL A 155 2.69 -12.53 -18.45
N GLY A 156 2.95 -11.60 -19.39
CA GLY A 156 2.21 -10.33 -19.46
C GLY A 156 2.72 -9.19 -18.57
N ARG A 157 3.85 -9.37 -17.87
CA ARG A 157 4.44 -8.29 -17.07
C ARG A 157 4.96 -7.16 -17.96
N LEU A 158 4.45 -5.94 -17.76
CA LEU A 158 4.93 -4.75 -18.45
C LEU A 158 6.34 -4.39 -17.99
N ARG A 159 7.17 -3.96 -18.94
CA ARG A 159 8.49 -3.39 -18.62
C ARG A 159 8.31 -2.13 -17.77
N GLN A 160 9.01 -2.07 -16.66
CA GLN A 160 9.07 -0.90 -15.80
C GLN A 160 10.40 -0.19 -15.99
N GLU A 161 10.37 1.10 -16.21
CA GLU A 161 11.56 1.92 -16.06
C GLU A 161 11.95 1.95 -14.59
N ARG A 162 13.18 1.59 -14.31
CA ARG A 162 13.73 1.64 -12.96
C ARG A 162 14.08 3.09 -12.66
N ARG A 163 13.15 3.83 -12.10
CA ARG A 163 13.42 5.19 -11.63
C ARG A 163 14.11 5.11 -10.28
N LEU A 164 15.23 5.82 -10.16
CA LEU A 164 15.84 6.02 -8.86
C LEU A 164 14.88 6.84 -7.99
N PRO A 165 14.76 6.51 -6.70
CA PRO A 165 13.99 7.33 -5.78
C PRO A 165 14.55 8.75 -5.76
N ALA A 166 13.70 9.75 -5.82
CA ALA A 166 14.11 11.10 -5.55
C ALA A 166 14.39 11.24 -4.04
N THR A 167 15.63 11.63 -3.72
CA THR A 167 16.07 11.89 -2.35
C THR A 167 16.12 13.39 -2.11
N LEU A 168 15.83 13.82 -0.89
CA LEU A 168 15.99 15.20 -0.46
C LEU A 168 17.42 15.41 0.04
N THR A 169 18.00 16.59 -0.21
CA THR A 169 19.23 17.01 0.43
C THR A 169 18.97 17.37 1.90
N LEU A 170 20.03 17.45 2.72
CA LEU A 170 19.90 17.85 4.14
C LEU A 170 19.26 19.24 4.30
N GLU A 171 19.61 20.18 3.40
CA GLU A 171 19.05 21.54 3.38
C GLU A 171 17.55 21.51 3.06
N GLN A 172 17.14 20.67 2.11
CA GLN A 172 15.73 20.50 1.76
C GLN A 172 14.94 19.86 2.91
N VAL A 173 15.54 18.90 3.63
CA VAL A 173 14.94 18.29 4.83
C VAL A 173 14.77 19.35 5.92
N ALA A 174 15.81 20.14 6.20
CA ALA A 174 15.74 21.24 7.15
C ALA A 174 14.65 22.25 6.78
N ALA A 175 14.56 22.62 5.50
CA ALA A 175 13.51 23.51 5.01
C ALA A 175 12.11 22.93 5.21
N VAL A 176 11.90 21.62 4.97
CA VAL A 176 10.62 20.92 5.23
C VAL A 176 10.25 20.98 6.71
N ILE A 177 11.19 20.70 7.60
CA ILE A 177 10.96 20.71 9.05
C ILE A 177 10.64 22.12 9.55
N HIS A 178 11.42 23.12 9.13
CA HIS A 178 11.22 24.52 9.55
C HIS A 178 9.96 25.16 8.94
N ALA A 179 9.53 24.71 7.78
CA ALA A 179 8.27 25.18 7.17
C ALA A 179 7.01 24.74 7.92
N GLN A 180 7.13 23.86 8.94
CA GLN A 180 5.98 23.43 9.71
C GLN A 180 5.65 24.48 10.79
N PRO A 181 4.43 25.06 10.77
CA PRO A 181 4.01 26.04 11.78
C PRO A 181 3.66 25.39 13.12
N ARG A 182 3.44 24.07 13.15
CA ARG A 182 2.99 23.31 14.32
C ARG A 182 4.09 22.36 14.80
N LEU A 183 4.29 22.31 16.11
CA LEU A 183 5.31 21.47 16.73
C LEU A 183 5.05 20.00 16.48
N ARG A 184 3.79 19.55 16.50
CA ARG A 184 3.39 18.20 16.14
C ARG A 184 3.92 17.80 14.75
N ASP A 185 3.66 18.64 13.75
CA ASP A 185 4.00 18.35 12.36
C ASP A 185 5.54 18.43 12.17
N ARG A 186 6.19 19.39 12.85
CA ARG A 186 7.66 19.51 12.90
C ARG A 186 8.30 18.28 13.50
N PHE A 187 7.79 17.83 14.66
CA PHE A 187 8.27 16.61 15.31
C PHE A 187 8.06 15.38 14.43
N LEU A 188 6.92 15.25 13.76
CA LEU A 188 6.65 14.12 12.83
C LEU A 188 7.71 14.04 11.73
N PHE A 189 8.02 15.15 11.04
CA PHE A 189 9.03 15.13 9.98
C PHE A 189 10.44 14.90 10.53
N ALA A 190 10.79 15.50 11.66
CA ALA A 190 12.08 15.27 12.32
C ALA A 190 12.25 13.81 12.74
N LEU A 191 11.19 13.19 13.28
CA LEU A 191 11.17 11.77 13.65
C LEU A 191 11.36 10.87 12.42
N LEU A 192 10.59 11.09 11.35
CA LEU A 192 10.68 10.28 10.14
C LEU A 192 12.08 10.37 9.50
N PHE A 193 12.68 11.56 9.49
CA PHE A 193 14.01 11.76 8.96
C PHE A 193 15.09 11.17 9.86
N GLY A 194 15.05 11.47 11.16
CA GLY A 194 16.10 11.06 12.12
C GLY A 194 16.15 9.55 12.37
N THR A 195 15.03 8.84 12.19
CA THR A 195 14.93 7.40 12.48
C THR A 195 14.77 6.53 11.22
N GLY A 196 14.38 7.10 10.09
CA GLY A 196 14.05 6.35 8.89
C GLY A 196 12.83 5.44 9.02
N MET A 197 12.04 5.60 10.10
CA MET A 197 10.83 4.78 10.29
C MET A 197 9.76 5.12 9.25
N ARG A 198 8.90 4.12 8.97
CA ARG A 198 7.79 4.32 8.06
C ARG A 198 6.68 5.14 8.73
N VAL A 199 5.93 5.91 7.94
CA VAL A 199 4.79 6.70 8.45
C VAL A 199 3.81 5.84 9.26
N GLY A 200 3.53 4.60 8.82
CA GLY A 200 2.66 3.70 9.59
C GLY A 200 3.24 3.29 10.95
N GLN A 201 4.57 3.24 11.11
CA GLN A 201 5.23 3.01 12.40
C GLN A 201 5.10 4.26 13.28
N ALA A 202 5.39 5.45 12.74
CA ALA A 202 5.25 6.70 13.48
C ALA A 202 3.80 6.94 13.95
N LEU A 203 2.80 6.73 13.10
CA LEU A 203 1.39 6.91 13.46
C LEU A 203 0.85 5.87 14.45
N GLY A 204 1.53 4.75 14.61
CA GLY A 204 1.20 3.72 15.59
C GLY A 204 1.92 3.88 16.93
N LEU A 205 2.81 4.89 17.07
CA LEU A 205 3.55 5.13 18.32
C LEU A 205 2.60 5.57 19.43
N ARG A 206 2.81 4.98 20.59
CA ARG A 206 2.21 5.38 21.86
C ARG A 206 3.25 6.06 22.76
N HIS A 207 2.82 6.78 23.76
CA HIS A 207 3.72 7.46 24.69
C HIS A 207 4.66 6.48 25.40
N GLU A 208 4.17 5.31 25.76
CA GLU A 208 4.95 4.21 26.37
C GLU A 208 6.12 3.72 25.51
N ASP A 209 6.01 3.87 24.17
CA ASP A 209 7.06 3.46 23.24
C ASP A 209 8.24 4.44 23.21
N PHE A 210 8.09 5.63 23.77
CA PHE A 210 9.10 6.68 23.75
C PHE A 210 9.88 6.71 25.05
N VAL A 211 10.98 5.96 25.13
CA VAL A 211 11.85 5.86 26.31
C VAL A 211 12.85 7.01 26.30
N THR A 212 12.43 8.18 26.81
CA THR A 212 13.21 9.44 26.74
C THR A 212 14.53 9.37 27.47
N GLN A 213 14.60 8.68 28.63
CA GLN A 213 15.83 8.52 29.41
C GLN A 213 16.91 7.75 28.66
N GLU A 214 16.50 6.74 27.88
CA GLU A 214 17.41 5.92 27.08
C GLU A 214 17.61 6.47 25.66
N ARG A 215 16.93 7.56 25.32
CA ARG A 215 16.92 8.13 23.97
C ARG A 215 16.62 7.07 22.92
N ARG A 216 15.54 6.32 23.12
CA ARG A 216 15.15 5.20 22.29
C ARG A 216 13.64 5.20 22.07
N ILE A 217 13.22 4.74 20.90
CA ILE A 217 11.83 4.48 20.56
C ILE A 217 11.68 2.99 20.27
N GLU A 218 10.73 2.34 20.94
CA GLU A 218 10.38 0.95 20.66
C GLU A 218 9.35 0.87 19.55
N ILE A 219 9.65 0.11 18.49
CA ILE A 219 8.67 -0.13 17.41
C ILE A 219 7.91 -1.40 17.75
N VAL A 220 6.71 -1.24 18.29
CA VAL A 220 5.83 -2.35 18.65
C VAL A 220 4.85 -2.62 17.51
N ALA A 221 4.77 -3.89 17.08
CA ALA A 221 3.75 -4.31 16.11
C ALA A 221 2.40 -4.45 16.83
N ARG A 222 1.47 -3.54 16.54
CA ARG A 222 0.10 -3.56 17.06
C ARG A 222 -0.88 -3.72 15.91
N GLU A 223 -1.92 -4.51 16.10
CA GLU A 223 -2.97 -4.73 15.11
C GLU A 223 -4.26 -3.97 15.44
N ASP A 224 -4.37 -3.48 16.67
CA ASP A 224 -5.52 -2.80 17.27
C ASP A 224 -5.50 -1.27 17.12
N ASN A 225 -4.57 -0.71 16.34
CA ASN A 225 -4.47 0.74 16.18
C ASN A 225 -5.75 1.33 15.57
N ALA A 226 -6.39 2.26 16.29
CA ALA A 226 -7.66 2.91 15.92
C ALA A 226 -7.59 3.64 14.56
N ASN A 227 -6.40 4.09 14.14
CA ASN A 227 -6.15 4.75 12.86
C ASN A 227 -5.77 3.77 11.73
N GLY A 228 -5.73 2.46 12.00
CA GLY A 228 -5.31 1.43 11.06
C GLY A 228 -3.82 1.45 10.73
N ALA A 229 -3.00 2.20 11.48
CA ALA A 229 -1.55 2.20 11.33
C ALA A 229 -0.97 0.84 11.70
N ARG A 230 0.02 0.38 10.93
CA ARG A 230 0.65 -0.92 11.16
C ARG A 230 2.16 -0.87 10.96
N ALA A 231 2.90 -1.51 11.85
CA ALA A 231 4.29 -1.85 11.64
C ALA A 231 4.36 -3.15 10.83
N LYS A 232 4.95 -3.14 9.64
CA LYS A 232 5.09 -4.35 8.79
C LYS A 232 5.97 -5.44 9.43
N ARG A 233 6.84 -5.05 10.33
CA ARG A 233 7.65 -5.94 11.17
C ARG A 233 7.77 -5.25 12.51
N GLY A 234 7.45 -5.95 13.57
CA GLY A 234 7.81 -5.53 14.91
C GLY A 234 9.31 -5.66 15.05
N ALA A 235 9.85 -4.84 15.89
CA ALA A 235 11.00 -5.16 16.64
C ALA A 235 12.18 -4.21 16.56
N GLY A 236 12.47 -3.70 17.63
CA GLY A 236 13.74 -3.18 18.03
C GLY A 236 13.65 -1.71 18.41
N GLY A 237 14.45 -1.35 19.39
CA GLY A 237 14.66 0.01 19.80
C GLY A 237 15.40 0.77 18.71
N VAL A 238 14.87 1.91 18.30
CA VAL A 238 15.53 2.84 17.40
C VAL A 238 16.12 3.96 18.23
N PRO A 239 17.45 4.17 18.22
CA PRO A 239 18.07 5.28 18.95
C PRO A 239 17.65 6.62 18.35
N VAL A 240 17.46 7.61 19.22
CA VAL A 240 17.09 8.98 18.83
C VAL A 240 18.05 10.01 19.39
N SER A 241 18.22 11.12 18.65
CA SER A 241 19.07 12.22 19.12
C SER A 241 18.44 12.96 20.29
N GLY A 242 19.26 13.63 21.11
CA GLY A 242 18.76 14.51 22.16
C GLY A 242 17.95 15.68 21.62
N GLU A 243 18.19 16.12 20.40
CA GLU A 243 17.40 17.12 19.71
C GLU A 243 15.98 16.63 19.41
N LEU A 244 15.84 15.37 18.97
CA LEU A 244 14.55 14.76 18.71
C LEU A 244 13.75 14.59 20.01
N VAL A 245 14.41 14.25 21.13
CA VAL A 245 13.79 14.21 22.45
C VAL A 245 13.28 15.61 22.87
N ARG A 246 14.06 16.67 22.63
CA ARG A 246 13.60 18.05 22.87
C ARG A 246 12.38 18.40 22.01
N CYS A 247 12.40 18.10 20.72
CA CYS A 247 11.22 18.32 19.85
C CYS A 247 9.99 17.58 20.35
N TYR A 248 10.15 16.37 20.89
CA TYR A 248 9.05 15.64 21.51
C TYR A 248 8.54 16.36 22.77
N SER A 249 9.44 16.77 23.66
CA SER A 249 9.07 17.50 24.87
C SER A 249 8.37 18.82 24.59
N ASP A 250 8.87 19.60 23.63
CA ASP A 250 8.26 20.86 23.22
C ASP A 250 6.85 20.63 22.69
N TYR A 251 6.67 19.62 21.85
CA TYR A 251 5.35 19.24 21.34
C TYR A 251 4.40 18.85 22.48
N MET A 252 4.85 18.03 23.43
CA MET A 252 4.04 17.58 24.56
C MET A 252 3.61 18.75 25.47
N HIS A 253 4.53 19.68 25.77
CA HIS A 253 4.23 20.79 26.68
C HIS A 253 3.41 21.91 26.04
N VAL A 254 3.68 22.23 24.77
CA VAL A 254 3.12 23.44 24.15
C VAL A 254 1.82 23.15 23.40
N GLU A 255 1.71 22.02 22.70
CA GLU A 255 0.56 21.74 21.83
C GLU A 255 -0.30 20.56 22.30
N TYR A 256 0.31 19.50 22.80
CA TYR A 256 -0.42 18.32 23.25
C TYR A 256 -1.18 18.60 24.55
N GLY A 257 -0.51 19.17 25.53
CA GLY A 257 -1.11 19.60 26.78
C GLY A 257 -1.80 18.48 27.56
N ALA A 258 -3.07 18.71 27.92
CA ALA A 258 -3.90 17.80 28.71
C ALA A 258 -4.74 16.82 27.85
N VAL A 259 -4.37 16.58 26.59
CA VAL A 259 -5.11 15.62 25.75
C VAL A 259 -4.91 14.20 26.28
N ASP A 260 -6.02 13.53 26.58
CA ASP A 260 -6.03 12.14 27.04
C ASP A 260 -6.07 11.19 25.84
N SER A 261 -4.90 10.65 25.48
CA SER A 261 -4.76 9.67 24.42
C SER A 261 -3.44 8.90 24.56
N ASP A 262 -3.44 7.62 24.28
CA ASP A 262 -2.23 6.81 24.25
C ASP A 262 -1.29 7.18 23.10
N TYR A 263 -1.83 7.75 22.03
CA TYR A 263 -1.08 8.01 20.80
C TYR A 263 -0.25 9.27 20.86
N VAL A 264 0.98 9.20 20.37
CA VAL A 264 1.89 10.36 20.24
C VAL A 264 1.34 11.36 19.21
N PHE A 265 0.81 10.89 18.09
CA PHE A 265 0.29 11.74 17.02
C PHE A 265 -1.22 11.71 16.98
N VAL A 266 -1.83 12.82 17.37
CA VAL A 266 -3.29 12.98 17.50
C VAL A 266 -3.82 14.23 16.79
N ASN A 267 -5.11 14.28 16.57
CA ASN A 267 -5.78 15.50 16.14
C ASN A 267 -5.87 16.50 17.32
N LEU A 268 -5.36 17.71 17.11
CA LEU A 268 -5.36 18.77 18.15
C LEU A 268 -6.22 19.97 17.77
N TRP A 269 -6.53 20.18 16.50
CA TRP A 269 -7.16 21.43 16.03
C TRP A 269 -8.40 21.22 15.16
N GLY A 270 -8.79 19.99 14.89
CA GLY A 270 -9.96 19.73 14.05
C GLY A 270 -10.42 18.29 14.14
N GLY A 271 -11.70 18.08 13.91
CA GLY A 271 -12.33 16.80 14.10
C GLY A 271 -12.42 16.42 15.58
N GLN A 272 -12.37 15.14 15.88
CA GLN A 272 -12.34 14.64 17.25
C GLN A 272 -10.94 14.84 17.85
N ILE A 273 -10.80 15.72 18.83
CA ILE A 273 -9.56 15.99 19.56
C ILE A 273 -9.12 14.70 20.28
N GLY A 274 -7.79 14.45 20.33
CA GLY A 274 -7.20 13.25 20.92
C GLY A 274 -7.30 11.99 20.05
N ARG A 275 -8.06 12.00 18.96
CA ARG A 275 -8.10 10.88 18.04
C ARG A 275 -6.78 10.71 17.31
N ALA A 276 -6.28 9.46 17.23
CA ALA A 276 -5.06 9.12 16.51
C ALA A 276 -5.07 9.64 15.07
N MET A 277 -3.98 10.30 14.67
CA MET A 277 -3.80 10.79 13.30
C MET A 277 -3.84 9.65 12.31
N THR A 278 -4.52 9.90 11.18
CA THR A 278 -4.57 8.95 10.06
C THR A 278 -3.51 9.27 9.02
N TYR A 279 -3.28 8.33 8.14
CA TYR A 279 -2.45 8.51 6.95
C TYR A 279 -2.95 9.65 6.04
N ALA A 280 -4.27 9.86 5.95
CA ALA A 280 -4.86 10.95 5.20
C ALA A 280 -4.44 12.32 5.75
N ASN A 281 -4.39 12.47 7.08
CA ASN A 281 -3.91 13.69 7.73
C ASN A 281 -2.45 14.00 7.36
N VAL A 282 -1.57 12.98 7.38
CA VAL A 282 -0.17 13.16 6.99
C VAL A 282 -0.05 13.58 5.53
N ASN A 283 -0.80 12.95 4.63
CA ASN A 283 -0.80 13.31 3.22
C ASN A 283 -1.25 14.75 2.98
N GLU A 284 -2.24 15.22 3.72
CA GLU A 284 -2.69 16.62 3.69
C GLU A 284 -1.60 17.58 4.18
N ILE A 285 -0.88 17.23 5.27
CA ILE A 285 0.27 18.01 5.75
C ILE A 285 1.34 18.08 4.66
N VAL A 286 1.69 16.96 4.04
CA VAL A 286 2.68 16.90 2.93
C VAL A 286 2.26 17.79 1.76
N CYS A 287 0.98 17.76 1.36
CA CYS A 287 0.46 18.63 0.30
C CYS A 287 0.61 20.12 0.64
N ARG A 288 0.26 20.52 1.86
CA ARG A 288 0.43 21.90 2.34
C ARG A 288 1.89 22.30 2.43
N THR A 289 2.76 21.40 2.89
CA THR A 289 4.20 21.63 2.98
C THR A 289 4.81 21.88 1.60
N ARG A 290 4.42 21.10 0.60
CA ARG A 290 4.86 21.31 -0.81
C ARG A 290 4.59 22.73 -1.30
N ALA A 291 3.41 23.23 -1.01
CA ALA A 291 3.05 24.61 -1.41
C ALA A 291 3.91 25.67 -0.71
N ARG A 292 4.40 25.40 0.51
CA ARG A 292 5.25 26.34 1.25
C ARG A 292 6.70 26.32 0.84
N VAL A 293 7.28 25.14 0.60
CA VAL A 293 8.72 25.02 0.31
C VAL A 293 9.07 25.24 -1.16
N GLY A 294 8.08 25.25 -2.07
CA GLY A 294 8.26 25.58 -3.48
C GLY A 294 9.04 24.56 -4.32
N PHE A 295 9.55 23.47 -3.74
CA PHE A 295 10.20 22.38 -4.48
C PHE A 295 9.40 21.10 -4.42
N HIS A 296 9.57 20.25 -5.42
CA HIS A 296 8.94 18.95 -5.50
C HIS A 296 9.52 18.06 -4.38
N LEU A 297 8.80 17.91 -3.30
CA LEU A 297 8.99 16.76 -2.42
C LEU A 297 8.70 15.56 -3.31
N GLY A 298 9.77 14.96 -3.85
CA GLY A 298 9.69 13.92 -4.87
C GLY A 298 8.48 13.03 -4.62
N ALA A 299 7.85 12.47 -5.64
CA ALA A 299 6.67 11.64 -5.47
C ALA A 299 6.95 10.48 -4.50
N ALA A 300 7.10 10.79 -3.24
CA ALA A 300 6.71 9.93 -2.15
C ALA A 300 5.18 9.81 -2.28
N ARG A 301 4.74 9.11 -3.34
CA ARG A 301 3.52 8.34 -3.23
C ARG A 301 3.81 7.41 -2.09
N VAL A 302 3.35 7.82 -0.96
CA VAL A 302 3.12 6.98 0.16
C VAL A 302 2.05 6.03 -0.33
N GLU A 303 2.49 4.95 -0.98
CA GLU A 303 1.63 3.85 -1.35
C GLU A 303 1.29 3.15 -0.05
N GLY A 304 0.02 3.40 0.39
CA GLY A 304 -0.61 2.62 1.44
C GLY A 304 -0.97 1.22 0.92
#